data_29bce5d3f5fa789bbad05c77e637a86d
#
_entry.id   29bce5d3f5fa789bbad05c77e637a86d
#
_cell.length_a   1.000
_cell.length_b   1.000
_cell.length_c   1.000
_cell.angle_alpha   90.00
_cell.angle_beta   90.00
_cell.angle_gamma   90.00
#
_symmetry.space_group_name_H-M   'P 1'
#
loop_
_entity.id
_entity.type
_entity.pdbx_description
1 polymer ?
#
loop_
_entity_poly.entity_id
_entity_poly.type
_entity_poly.pdbx_seq_one_letter_code
_entity_poly.pdbx_strand_id
1 'polypeptide(L)'
;MAINQIRKYIWLLDTLRQKGKLTFKELNELWLDDEISEGVELSIRTFHKWRIAIEDLFAINIENEGKGEYRYYISTPLDIDKNPLCNWIVGTFSLGNLMMNSLSLHERIILEPSPSSSFLPILLSAMKEGHAIQIKYKAFGWKSDKDILIEPYCIKQFKQRWYIL
;
A
#
# COMPACT_ATOMS: atom_id res chain seq x y z
N MET A 1 -2.60 0.30 -16.88
CA MET A 1 -1.48 -0.68 -16.80
C MET A 1 -0.78 -0.71 -15.44
N ALA A 2 -0.33 0.40 -14.85
CA ALA A 2 0.40 0.41 -13.56
C ALA A 2 -0.41 -0.12 -12.36
N ILE A 3 -1.68 0.22 -12.24
CA ILE A 3 -2.54 -0.21 -11.12
C ILE A 3 -2.70 -1.74 -11.07
N ASN A 4 -2.90 -2.39 -12.23
CA ASN A 4 -2.99 -3.85 -12.28
C ASN A 4 -1.69 -4.53 -11.85
N GLN A 5 -0.54 -3.91 -12.11
CA GLN A 5 0.75 -4.48 -11.71
C GLN A 5 0.95 -4.42 -10.20
N ILE A 6 0.60 -3.30 -9.55
CA ILE A 6 0.67 -3.16 -8.09
C ILE A 6 -0.27 -4.17 -7.41
N ARG A 7 -1.49 -4.37 -7.93
CA ARG A 7 -2.41 -5.39 -7.41
C ARG A 7 -1.79 -6.79 -7.37
N LYS A 8 -1.04 -7.16 -8.42
CA LYS A 8 -0.33 -8.45 -8.49
C LYS A 8 0.78 -8.57 -7.45
N TYR A 9 1.53 -7.48 -7.21
CA TYR A 9 2.56 -7.45 -6.16
C TYR A 9 1.95 -7.58 -4.77
N ILE A 10 0.88 -6.86 -4.50
CA ILE A 10 0.17 -6.93 -3.21
C ILE A 10 -0.43 -8.32 -3.01
N TRP A 11 -1.03 -8.93 -4.05
CA TRP A 11 -1.51 -10.29 -3.98
C TRP A 11 -0.40 -11.28 -3.54
N LEU A 12 0.79 -11.18 -4.14
CA LEU A 12 1.93 -12.03 -3.77
C LEU A 12 2.36 -11.82 -2.32
N LEU A 13 2.45 -10.57 -1.88
CA LEU A 13 2.79 -10.22 -0.49
C LEU A 13 1.76 -10.76 0.50
N ASP A 14 0.47 -10.54 0.24
CA ASP A 14 -0.62 -11.01 1.09
C ASP A 14 -0.66 -12.54 1.17
N THR A 15 -0.47 -13.22 0.03
CA THR A 15 -0.44 -14.69 -0.02
C THR A 15 0.69 -15.24 0.83
N LEU A 16 1.91 -14.71 0.68
CA LEU A 16 3.06 -15.14 1.50
C LEU A 16 2.93 -14.75 2.97
N ARG A 17 2.32 -13.61 3.28
CA ARG A 17 2.06 -13.18 4.66
C ARG A 17 1.06 -14.08 5.37
N GLN A 18 0.00 -14.50 4.67
CA GLN A 18 -1.07 -15.33 5.24
C GLN A 18 -0.71 -16.82 5.31
N LYS A 19 -0.08 -17.33 4.27
CA LYS A 19 0.22 -18.77 4.14
C LYS A 19 1.62 -19.15 4.61
N GLY A 20 2.50 -18.17 4.74
CA GLY A 20 3.90 -18.41 5.13
C GLY A 20 4.76 -18.89 3.96
N LYS A 21 5.44 -20.01 4.14
CA LYS A 21 6.39 -20.58 3.17
C LYS A 21 5.67 -21.40 2.12
N LEU A 22 5.79 -21.02 0.85
CA LEU A 22 5.15 -21.69 -0.29
C LEU A 22 6.16 -22.02 -1.39
N THR A 23 5.98 -23.16 -2.02
CA THR A 23 6.68 -23.50 -3.28
C THR A 23 6.10 -22.66 -4.42
N PHE A 24 6.86 -22.56 -5.52
CA PHE A 24 6.35 -21.87 -6.71
C PHE A 24 5.08 -22.55 -7.28
N LYS A 25 4.98 -23.88 -7.17
CA LYS A 25 3.80 -24.62 -7.62
C LYS A 25 2.56 -24.24 -6.79
N GLU A 26 2.66 -24.25 -5.47
CA GLU A 26 1.57 -23.83 -4.58
C GLU A 26 1.17 -22.39 -4.83
N LEU A 27 2.14 -21.49 -5.07
CA LEU A 27 1.87 -20.09 -5.44
C LEU A 27 1.12 -19.98 -6.76
N ASN A 28 1.48 -20.79 -7.77
CA ASN A 28 0.80 -20.75 -9.06
C ASN A 28 -0.62 -21.32 -8.99
N GLU A 29 -0.86 -22.34 -8.17
CA GLU A 29 -2.20 -22.86 -7.90
C GLU A 29 -3.08 -21.77 -7.25
N LEU A 30 -2.61 -21.12 -6.19
CA LEU A 30 -3.31 -20.01 -5.54
C LEU A 30 -3.53 -18.80 -6.47
N TRP A 31 -2.56 -18.55 -7.37
CA TRP A 31 -2.67 -17.50 -8.38
C TRP A 31 -3.79 -17.77 -9.37
N LEU A 32 -3.90 -19.01 -9.85
CA LEU A 32 -4.96 -19.39 -10.80
C LEU A 32 -6.37 -19.34 -10.19
N ASP A 33 -6.47 -19.57 -8.88
CA ASP A 33 -7.74 -19.50 -8.13
C ASP A 33 -8.19 -18.05 -7.90
N ASP A 34 -7.29 -17.05 -8.07
CA ASP A 34 -7.62 -15.65 -7.88
C ASP A 34 -8.06 -14.99 -9.19
N GLU A 35 -9.12 -14.17 -9.15
CA GLU A 35 -9.66 -13.47 -10.33
C GLU A 35 -8.62 -12.54 -11.00
N ILE A 36 -7.60 -12.07 -10.25
CA ILE A 36 -6.54 -11.20 -10.78
C ILE A 36 -5.70 -11.92 -11.83
N SER A 37 -5.66 -13.26 -11.82
CA SER A 37 -4.93 -14.08 -12.78
C SER A 37 -5.54 -14.04 -14.18
N GLU A 38 -6.85 -13.76 -14.27
CA GLU A 38 -7.64 -13.92 -15.50
C GLU A 38 -7.47 -15.33 -16.11
N GLY A 39 -7.21 -16.35 -15.26
CA GLY A 39 -6.95 -17.72 -15.66
C GLY A 39 -5.60 -17.97 -16.34
N VAL A 40 -4.67 -17.01 -16.27
CA VAL A 40 -3.33 -17.14 -16.89
C VAL A 40 -2.32 -17.56 -15.82
N GLU A 41 -1.58 -18.63 -16.11
CA GLU A 41 -0.53 -19.13 -15.23
C GLU A 41 0.59 -18.11 -14.99
N LEU A 42 1.10 -18.09 -13.76
CA LEU A 42 2.26 -17.30 -13.39
C LEU A 42 3.55 -18.00 -13.85
N SER A 43 4.26 -17.41 -14.80
CA SER A 43 5.57 -17.95 -15.20
C SER A 43 6.62 -17.66 -14.12
N ILE A 44 7.57 -18.59 -13.94
CA ILE A 44 8.69 -18.42 -12.99
C ILE A 44 9.50 -17.15 -13.27
N ARG A 45 9.65 -16.77 -14.54
CA ARG A 45 10.32 -15.54 -14.96
C ARG A 45 9.55 -14.29 -14.49
N THR A 46 8.23 -14.31 -14.61
CA THR A 46 7.35 -13.22 -14.15
C THR A 46 7.39 -13.10 -12.63
N PHE A 47 7.34 -14.22 -11.92
CA PHE A 47 7.47 -14.27 -10.47
C PHE A 47 8.78 -13.64 -9.99
N HIS A 48 9.92 -13.97 -10.60
CA HIS A 48 11.20 -13.36 -10.24
C HIS A 48 11.23 -11.85 -10.50
N LYS A 49 10.61 -11.39 -11.59
CA LYS A 49 10.46 -9.93 -11.83
C LYS A 49 9.62 -9.25 -10.76
N TRP A 50 8.56 -9.90 -10.28
CA TRP A 50 7.73 -9.35 -9.22
C TRP A 50 8.50 -9.26 -7.90
N ARG A 51 9.30 -10.28 -7.57
CA ARG A 51 10.15 -10.26 -6.38
C ARG A 51 11.07 -9.04 -6.36
N ILE A 52 11.79 -8.80 -7.46
CA ILE A 52 12.70 -7.64 -7.60
C ILE A 52 11.91 -6.33 -7.48
N ALA A 53 10.78 -6.21 -8.16
CA ALA A 53 9.97 -4.99 -8.11
C ALA A 53 9.37 -4.75 -6.71
N ILE A 54 9.01 -5.80 -5.98
CA ILE A 54 8.53 -5.71 -4.59
C ILE A 54 9.64 -5.21 -3.66
N GLU A 55 10.86 -5.73 -3.83
CA GLU A 55 12.04 -5.29 -3.08
C GLU A 55 12.32 -3.79 -3.33
N ASP A 56 12.33 -3.38 -4.60
CA ASP A 56 12.57 -2.00 -5.00
C ASP A 56 11.48 -1.03 -4.49
N LEU A 57 10.21 -1.44 -4.54
CA LEU A 57 9.08 -0.56 -4.20
C LEU A 57 8.78 -0.50 -2.70
N PHE A 58 8.91 -1.63 -2.01
CA PHE A 58 8.45 -1.78 -0.64
C PHE A 58 9.58 -2.08 0.34
N ALA A 59 10.81 -2.28 -0.13
CA ALA A 59 11.95 -2.75 0.67
C ALA A 59 11.65 -4.07 1.40
N ILE A 60 10.87 -4.95 0.77
CA ILE A 60 10.48 -6.26 1.30
C ILE A 60 11.17 -7.35 0.52
N ASN A 61 11.97 -8.17 1.21
CA ASN A 61 12.68 -9.28 0.58
C ASN A 61 11.87 -10.57 0.62
N ILE A 62 11.71 -11.20 -0.56
CA ILE A 62 11.16 -12.54 -0.71
C ILE A 62 12.31 -13.47 -1.03
N GLU A 63 12.66 -14.34 -0.08
CA GLU A 63 13.74 -15.30 -0.19
C GLU A 63 13.22 -16.73 -0.42
N ASN A 64 14.12 -17.64 -0.73
CA ASN A 64 13.82 -19.08 -0.77
C ASN A 64 14.74 -19.85 0.18
N GLU A 65 14.33 -21.02 0.61
CA GLU A 65 15.07 -21.85 1.55
C GLU A 65 16.36 -22.47 0.98
N GLY A 66 16.66 -22.29 -0.32
CA GLY A 66 17.91 -22.72 -0.96
C GLY A 66 18.18 -24.22 -0.98
N LYS A 67 17.43 -25.02 -0.22
CA LYS A 67 17.52 -26.49 -0.13
C LYS A 67 16.13 -27.12 -0.08
N GLY A 68 15.98 -28.32 -0.64
CA GLY A 68 14.71 -29.05 -0.65
C GLY A 68 13.74 -28.52 -1.70
N GLU A 69 12.51 -28.20 -1.29
CA GLU A 69 11.41 -27.83 -2.19
C GLU A 69 11.43 -26.36 -2.66
N TYR A 70 12.49 -25.59 -2.35
CA TYR A 70 12.63 -24.17 -2.72
C TYR A 70 11.39 -23.33 -2.33
N ARG A 71 11.01 -23.37 -1.06
CA ARG A 71 9.88 -22.59 -0.56
C ARG A 71 10.25 -21.14 -0.44
N TYR A 72 9.40 -20.26 -0.99
CA TYR A 72 9.54 -18.82 -0.92
C TYR A 72 8.82 -18.27 0.31
N TYR A 73 9.40 -17.26 0.92
CA TYR A 73 8.86 -16.59 2.11
C TYR A 73 9.35 -15.17 2.22
N ILE A 74 8.66 -14.35 2.99
CA ILE A 74 9.13 -12.99 3.34
C ILE A 74 10.18 -13.15 4.44
N SER A 75 11.44 -12.79 4.13
CA SER A 75 12.58 -13.01 5.03
C SER A 75 12.51 -12.16 6.31
N THR A 76 11.87 -11.02 6.25
CA THR A 76 11.71 -10.10 7.36
C THR A 76 10.26 -9.62 7.51
N PRO A 77 9.32 -10.50 7.94
CA PRO A 77 7.94 -10.08 8.18
C PRO A 77 7.83 -8.91 9.16
N LEU A 78 8.77 -8.83 10.10
CA LEU A 78 8.86 -7.75 11.11
C LEU A 78 9.24 -6.39 10.51
N ASP A 79 9.84 -6.34 9.32
CA ASP A 79 10.22 -5.06 8.71
C ASP A 79 9.03 -4.35 8.09
N ILE A 80 8.03 -5.09 7.60
CA ILE A 80 6.74 -4.50 7.19
C ILE A 80 6.08 -3.84 8.40
N ASP A 81 6.05 -4.51 9.54
CA ASP A 81 5.42 -4.01 10.76
C ASP A 81 6.24 -2.86 11.39
N LYS A 82 7.56 -2.82 11.18
CA LYS A 82 8.45 -1.75 11.64
C LYS A 82 8.43 -0.52 10.74
N ASN A 83 8.00 -0.64 9.47
CA ASN A 83 7.84 0.51 8.58
C ASN A 83 6.36 0.88 8.46
N PRO A 84 5.87 1.86 9.26
CA PRO A 84 4.45 2.22 9.28
C PRO A 84 3.91 2.62 7.91
N LEU A 85 4.74 3.22 7.06
CA LEU A 85 4.34 3.62 5.71
C LEU A 85 4.13 2.42 4.80
N CYS A 86 5.07 1.46 4.78
CA CYS A 86 4.93 0.23 3.99
C CYS A 86 3.72 -0.59 4.45
N ASN A 87 3.54 -0.74 5.77
CA ASN A 87 2.40 -1.45 6.33
C ASN A 87 1.07 -0.77 5.93
N TRP A 88 1.02 0.56 5.99
CA TRP A 88 -0.16 1.32 5.56
C TRP A 88 -0.44 1.15 4.06
N ILE A 89 0.58 1.25 3.20
CA ILE A 89 0.44 1.07 1.74
C ILE A 89 -0.08 -0.35 1.44
N VAL A 90 0.62 -1.37 1.94
CA VAL A 90 0.24 -2.78 1.71
C VAL A 90 -1.18 -3.02 2.22
N GLY A 91 -1.51 -2.60 3.45
CA GLY A 91 -2.85 -2.77 4.02
C GLY A 91 -3.95 -2.07 3.22
N THR A 92 -3.69 -0.87 2.71
CA THR A 92 -4.65 -0.12 1.90
C THR A 92 -4.93 -0.83 0.56
N PHE A 93 -3.89 -1.32 -0.10
CA PHE A 93 -4.05 -2.06 -1.36
C PHE A 93 -4.68 -3.44 -1.15
N SER A 94 -4.33 -4.16 -0.07
CA SER A 94 -4.95 -5.44 0.30
C SER A 94 -6.45 -5.29 0.50
N LEU A 95 -6.85 -4.26 1.26
CA LEU A 95 -8.25 -3.93 1.46
C LEU A 95 -8.94 -3.58 0.14
N GLY A 96 -8.30 -2.78 -0.70
CA GLY A 96 -8.79 -2.44 -2.03
C GLY A 96 -9.02 -3.66 -2.91
N ASN A 97 -8.08 -4.61 -2.95
CA ASN A 97 -8.22 -5.87 -3.69
C ASN A 97 -9.38 -6.72 -3.15
N LEU A 98 -9.48 -6.87 -1.83
CA LEU A 98 -10.57 -7.61 -1.19
C LEU A 98 -11.93 -7.01 -1.56
N MET A 99 -12.06 -5.70 -1.57
CA MET A 99 -13.30 -5.02 -1.95
C MET A 99 -13.62 -5.15 -3.42
N MET A 100 -12.63 -5.07 -4.31
CA MET A 100 -12.83 -5.28 -5.74
C MET A 100 -13.32 -6.70 -6.04
N ASN A 101 -12.80 -7.70 -5.35
CA ASN A 101 -13.26 -9.09 -5.48
C ASN A 101 -14.63 -9.34 -4.82
N SER A 102 -15.11 -8.40 -4.03
CA SER A 102 -16.38 -8.48 -3.30
C SER A 102 -17.42 -7.47 -3.81
N LEU A 103 -17.40 -7.11 -5.11
CA LEU A 103 -18.27 -6.10 -5.70
C LEU A 103 -19.78 -6.40 -5.49
N SER A 104 -20.16 -7.67 -5.40
CA SER A 104 -21.53 -8.08 -5.07
C SER A 104 -21.98 -7.68 -3.67
N LEU A 105 -21.04 -7.36 -2.79
CA LEU A 105 -21.28 -6.95 -1.40
C LEU A 105 -21.10 -5.44 -1.17
N HIS A 106 -20.81 -4.65 -2.21
CA HIS A 106 -20.46 -3.23 -2.05
C HIS A 106 -21.58 -2.42 -1.34
N GLU A 107 -22.85 -2.76 -1.55
CA GLU A 107 -23.98 -2.10 -0.86
C GLU A 107 -24.03 -2.37 0.66
N ARG A 108 -23.33 -3.42 1.12
CA ARG A 108 -23.24 -3.79 2.54
C ARG A 108 -21.97 -3.30 3.21
N ILE A 109 -21.05 -2.72 2.44
CA ILE A 109 -19.77 -2.21 2.95
C ILE A 109 -19.85 -0.69 2.99
N ILE A 110 -19.98 -0.14 4.18
CA ILE A 110 -19.99 1.31 4.40
C ILE A 110 -18.55 1.77 4.58
N LEU A 111 -18.04 2.51 3.60
CA LEU A 111 -16.72 3.12 3.64
C LEU A 111 -16.84 4.60 3.98
N GLU A 112 -16.02 5.03 4.91
CA GLU A 112 -15.83 6.45 5.11
C GLU A 112 -14.91 7.00 4.00
N PRO A 113 -15.20 8.18 3.43
CA PRO A 113 -14.37 8.76 2.37
C PRO A 113 -12.96 9.05 2.89
N SER A 114 -11.96 8.74 2.07
CA SER A 114 -10.58 9.11 2.38
C SER A 114 -10.44 10.64 2.45
N PRO A 115 -9.61 11.18 3.36
CA PRO A 115 -9.39 12.61 3.41
C PRO A 115 -8.76 13.10 2.10
N SER A 116 -9.15 14.30 1.66
CA SER A 116 -8.56 14.90 0.47
C SER A 116 -7.04 14.98 0.60
N SER A 117 -6.33 14.54 -0.43
CA SER A 117 -4.87 14.54 -0.48
C SER A 117 -4.30 15.54 -1.51
N SER A 118 -5.13 16.35 -2.12
CA SER A 118 -4.73 17.26 -3.22
C SER A 118 -3.63 18.26 -2.84
N PHE A 119 -3.55 18.63 -1.59
CA PHE A 119 -2.54 19.56 -1.07
C PHE A 119 -1.30 18.87 -0.47
N LEU A 120 -1.31 17.56 -0.31
CA LEU A 120 -0.16 16.82 0.25
C LEU A 120 1.14 17.01 -0.54
N PRO A 121 1.15 17.02 -1.88
CA PRO A 121 2.39 17.24 -2.63
C PRO A 121 3.05 18.58 -2.29
N ILE A 122 2.26 19.63 -2.12
CA ILE A 122 2.76 20.97 -1.77
C ILE A 122 3.35 20.96 -0.35
N LEU A 123 2.66 20.35 0.60
CA LEU A 123 3.13 20.21 1.98
C LEU A 123 4.42 19.40 2.07
N LEU A 124 4.49 18.26 1.36
CA LEU A 124 5.68 17.40 1.35
C LEU A 124 6.88 18.11 0.70
N SER A 125 6.67 18.89 -0.36
CA SER A 125 7.74 19.70 -0.97
C SER A 125 8.24 20.77 0.01
N ALA A 126 7.35 21.50 0.66
CA ALA A 126 7.70 22.50 1.65
C ALA A 126 8.48 21.93 2.83
N MET A 127 8.05 20.76 3.35
CA MET A 127 8.77 20.04 4.40
C MET A 127 10.16 19.61 3.96
N LYS A 128 10.30 19.07 2.74
CA LYS A 128 11.58 18.60 2.19
C LYS A 128 12.57 19.75 2.00
N GLU A 129 12.07 20.91 1.58
CA GLU A 129 12.88 22.08 1.25
C GLU A 129 13.04 23.05 2.42
N GLY A 130 12.32 22.81 3.54
CA GLY A 130 12.36 23.69 4.73
C GLY A 130 11.73 25.06 4.50
N HIS A 131 10.68 25.13 3.66
CA HIS A 131 10.02 26.39 3.33
C HIS A 131 8.73 26.57 4.10
N ALA A 132 8.47 27.83 4.51
CA ALA A 132 7.17 28.25 5.00
C ALA A 132 6.16 28.34 3.84
N ILE A 133 4.92 27.96 4.09
CA ILE A 133 3.82 28.07 3.13
C ILE A 133 2.68 28.92 3.69
N GLN A 134 2.00 29.64 2.81
CA GLN A 134 0.81 30.38 3.17
C GLN A 134 -0.42 29.52 2.91
N ILE A 135 -1.26 29.36 3.92
CA ILE A 135 -2.51 28.63 3.83
C ILE A 135 -3.71 29.52 4.14
N LYS A 136 -4.82 29.28 3.47
CA LYS A 136 -6.13 29.82 3.87
C LYS A 136 -6.75 28.88 4.88
N TYR A 137 -6.90 29.34 6.10
CA TYR A 137 -7.42 28.54 7.19
C TYR A 137 -8.67 29.17 7.80
N LYS A 138 -9.67 28.31 8.05
CA LYS A 138 -10.89 28.69 8.74
C LYS A 138 -11.12 27.77 9.93
N ALA A 139 -10.95 28.27 11.13
CA ALA A 139 -11.29 27.53 12.34
C ALA A 139 -12.81 27.42 12.52
N PHE A 140 -13.22 26.37 13.22
CA PHE A 140 -14.62 26.21 13.60
C PHE A 140 -15.09 27.45 14.43
N GLY A 141 -16.19 28.06 14.02
CA GLY A 141 -16.73 29.28 14.67
C GLY A 141 -16.17 30.61 14.13
N TRP A 142 -15.18 30.60 13.23
CA TRP A 142 -14.75 31.84 12.59
C TRP A 142 -15.72 32.25 11.47
N LYS A 143 -15.97 33.59 11.37
CA LYS A 143 -16.84 34.15 10.32
C LYS A 143 -16.19 34.07 8.92
N SER A 144 -14.87 34.23 8.85
CA SER A 144 -14.09 34.21 7.60
C SER A 144 -12.79 33.40 7.77
N ASP A 145 -12.24 32.95 6.65
CA ASP A 145 -10.91 32.41 6.55
C ASP A 145 -9.84 33.50 6.78
N LYS A 146 -8.67 33.06 7.16
CA LYS A 146 -7.48 33.91 7.34
C LYS A 146 -6.29 33.27 6.61
N ASP A 147 -5.46 34.13 6.06
CA ASP A 147 -4.16 33.71 5.55
C ASP A 147 -3.19 33.54 6.72
N ILE A 148 -2.63 32.37 6.85
CA ILE A 148 -1.69 32.00 7.92
C ILE A 148 -0.43 31.46 7.27
N LEU A 149 0.72 31.95 7.71
CA LEU A 149 2.02 31.40 7.35
C LEU A 149 2.35 30.26 8.31
N ILE A 150 2.68 29.10 7.77
CA ILE A 150 3.05 27.92 8.57
C ILE A 150 4.37 27.33 8.06
N GLU A 151 5.14 26.76 8.96
CA GLU A 151 6.32 25.95 8.68
C GLU A 151 5.97 24.50 8.98
N PRO A 152 5.61 23.67 7.97
CA PRO A 152 5.15 22.32 8.21
C PRO A 152 6.32 21.42 8.62
N TYR A 153 6.26 20.91 9.85
CA TYR A 153 7.27 19.97 10.37
C TYR A 153 6.85 18.51 10.22
N CYS A 154 5.57 18.24 10.44
CA CYS A 154 5.04 16.88 10.43
C CYS A 154 3.59 16.87 9.94
N ILE A 155 3.21 15.81 9.23
CA ILE A 155 1.83 15.58 8.78
C ILE A 155 1.30 14.32 9.47
N LYS A 156 0.12 14.43 10.06
CA LYS A 156 -0.56 13.32 10.71
C LYS A 156 -1.95 13.12 10.12
N GLN A 157 -2.25 11.89 9.70
CA GLN A 157 -3.61 11.48 9.39
C GLN A 157 -4.29 10.95 10.64
N PHE A 158 -5.45 11.50 11.00
CA PHE A 158 -6.24 11.02 12.13
C PHE A 158 -7.74 11.28 11.88
N LYS A 159 -8.57 10.26 12.07
CA LYS A 159 -10.04 10.32 11.88
C LYS A 159 -10.40 11.01 10.57
N GLN A 160 -9.83 10.56 9.46
CA GLN A 160 -10.04 11.05 8.09
C GLN A 160 -9.73 12.53 7.87
N ARG A 161 -8.85 13.10 8.67
CA ARG A 161 -8.35 14.45 8.52
C ARG A 161 -6.84 14.47 8.52
N TRP A 162 -6.28 15.43 7.81
CA TRP A 162 -4.86 15.72 7.86
C TRP A 162 -4.61 16.84 8.86
N TYR A 163 -3.65 16.62 9.70
CA TYR A 163 -3.15 17.59 10.67
C TYR A 163 -1.72 17.95 10.31
N ILE A 164 -1.41 19.22 10.33
CA ILE A 164 -0.08 19.78 10.13
C ILE A 164 0.42 20.22 11.51
N LEU A 165 1.61 19.76 11.84
CA LEU A 165 2.29 20.06 13.10
C LEU A 165 3.59 20.78 12.81
#